data_8f8a127d1b10798f053067f4a1d6ce8a
#
_entry.id   8f8a127d1b10798f053067f4a1d6ce8a
#
_cell.length_a   1.000
_cell.length_b   1.000
_cell.length_c   1.000
_cell.angle_alpha   90.00
_cell.angle_beta   90.00
_cell.angle_gamma   90.00
#
_symmetry.space_group_name_H-M   'P 1'
#
loop_
_entity.id
_entity.type
_entity.pdbx_description
1 polymer ?
#
loop_
_entity_poly.entity_id
_entity_poly.type
_entity_poly.pdbx_seq_one_letter_code
_entity_poly.pdbx_strand_id
1 'polypeptide(L)'
;MAVVKVRFLGHSCVEIIGQHHILIDPDFTRDPEPGVEYICITHAHKDHIGRVAEVPAGLVLAASDVCEIAAGLGVPRERLKPVRSGQEIANIQILPGYSRTNDPVYSFFYVLFRRRMPDPGGTSLSFLVHDESTLLHIGDAHEAPLPVKPDILCLPWRKTPFQPKRYQELLIHLAVQFGAPYVLPIHHDLPHTEADPADLHGRLKAEILDGRGWHIFEQGHLVRGE
;
A
#
# COMPACT_ATOMS: atom_id res chain seq x y z
N MET A 1 -4.86 -1.76 -27.41
CA MET A 1 -3.95 -0.92 -26.61
C MET A 1 -3.88 -1.56 -25.23
N ALA A 2 -2.72 -1.59 -24.60
CA ALA A 2 -2.61 -2.12 -23.24
C ALA A 2 -3.27 -1.14 -22.28
N VAL A 3 -3.99 -1.66 -21.30
CA VAL A 3 -4.63 -0.87 -20.26
C VAL A 3 -4.26 -1.45 -18.91
N VAL A 4 -4.13 -0.61 -17.88
CA VAL A 4 -4.03 -1.04 -16.50
C VAL A 4 -5.28 -0.59 -15.73
N LYS A 5 -5.80 -1.49 -14.92
CA LYS A 5 -6.94 -1.24 -14.03
C LYS A 5 -6.44 -1.28 -12.59
N VAL A 6 -6.84 -0.30 -11.81
CA VAL A 6 -6.47 -0.17 -10.40
C VAL A 6 -7.72 0.04 -9.58
N ARG A 7 -7.85 -0.63 -8.43
CA ARG A 7 -8.91 -0.34 -7.46
C ARG A 7 -8.47 -0.57 -6.03
N PHE A 8 -9.14 0.12 -5.13
CA PHE A 8 -9.04 -0.06 -3.69
C PHE A 8 -10.02 -1.14 -3.22
N LEU A 9 -9.55 -2.10 -2.45
CA LEU A 9 -10.37 -3.22 -1.94
C LEU A 9 -10.71 -3.10 -0.45
N GLY A 10 -10.18 -2.10 0.23
CA GLY A 10 -10.36 -1.87 1.66
C GLY A 10 -9.05 -1.92 2.44
N HIS A 11 -8.99 -1.26 3.56
CA HIS A 11 -7.84 -1.08 4.44
C HIS A 11 -6.59 -0.59 3.69
N SER A 12 -5.61 -1.45 3.44
CA SER A 12 -4.44 -1.13 2.62
C SER A 12 -4.45 -1.79 1.26
N CYS A 13 -5.45 -2.65 1.00
CA CYS A 13 -5.45 -3.53 -0.15
C CYS A 13 -5.73 -2.81 -1.46
N VAL A 14 -4.80 -2.96 -2.41
CA VAL A 14 -4.89 -2.45 -3.78
C VAL A 14 -4.75 -3.59 -4.77
N GLU A 15 -5.67 -3.65 -5.73
CA GLU A 15 -5.65 -4.61 -6.84
C GLU A 15 -5.30 -3.91 -8.15
N ILE A 16 -4.40 -4.52 -8.91
CA ILE A 16 -3.90 -4.04 -10.18
C ILE A 16 -4.06 -5.16 -11.21
N ILE A 17 -4.71 -4.87 -12.34
CA ILE A 17 -4.83 -5.77 -13.47
C ILE A 17 -4.28 -5.07 -14.71
N GLY A 18 -3.13 -5.52 -15.18
CA GLY A 18 -2.42 -5.01 -16.35
C GLY A 18 -1.61 -6.12 -17.01
N GLN A 19 -0.29 -5.94 -17.15
CA GLN A 19 0.62 -7.01 -17.63
C GLN A 19 0.56 -8.25 -16.73
N HIS A 20 0.38 -8.03 -15.43
CA HIS A 20 0.18 -9.05 -14.41
C HIS A 20 -1.00 -8.67 -13.52
N HIS A 21 -1.60 -9.67 -12.90
CA HIS A 21 -2.61 -9.47 -11.87
C HIS A 21 -1.92 -9.45 -10.50
N ILE A 22 -1.83 -8.26 -9.91
CA ILE A 22 -1.09 -8.00 -8.68
C ILE A 22 -2.05 -7.56 -7.58
N LEU A 23 -1.88 -8.14 -6.39
CA LEU A 23 -2.56 -7.72 -5.17
C LEU A 23 -1.51 -7.20 -4.19
N ILE A 24 -1.69 -5.99 -3.65
CA ILE A 24 -0.79 -5.43 -2.67
C ILE A 24 -1.53 -5.33 -1.32
N ASP A 25 -0.88 -5.79 -0.25
CA ASP A 25 -1.35 -5.78 1.14
C ASP A 25 -2.75 -6.41 1.30
N PRO A 26 -2.86 -7.75 1.26
CA PRO A 26 -4.12 -8.49 1.19
C PRO A 26 -4.87 -8.55 2.53
N ASP A 27 -5.36 -7.39 3.00
CA ASP A 27 -6.39 -7.29 4.05
C ASP A 27 -7.56 -6.48 3.48
N PHE A 28 -8.41 -7.15 2.72
CA PHE A 28 -9.48 -6.56 1.92
C PHE A 28 -10.85 -6.71 2.58
N THR A 29 -11.74 -5.76 2.31
CA THR A 29 -13.18 -5.80 2.69
C THR A 29 -14.07 -6.17 1.50
N ARG A 30 -13.50 -6.21 0.29
CA ARG A 30 -14.10 -6.68 -0.95
C ARG A 30 -13.14 -7.65 -1.62
N ASP A 31 -13.63 -8.82 -2.04
CA ASP A 31 -12.79 -9.85 -2.63
C ASP A 31 -12.13 -9.38 -3.93
N PRO A 32 -10.85 -9.78 -4.17
CA PRO A 32 -10.18 -9.55 -5.43
C PRO A 32 -10.79 -10.40 -6.55
N GLU A 33 -10.54 -9.99 -7.81
CA GLU A 33 -10.88 -10.84 -8.95
C GLU A 33 -10.05 -12.14 -8.93
N PRO A 34 -10.57 -13.23 -9.50
CA PRO A 34 -9.80 -14.46 -9.67
C PRO A 34 -8.58 -14.25 -10.59
N GLY A 35 -7.50 -15.01 -10.34
CA GLY A 35 -6.34 -15.03 -11.22
C GLY A 35 -5.15 -14.20 -10.73
N VAL A 36 -5.10 -13.85 -9.45
CA VAL A 36 -3.94 -13.16 -8.85
C VAL A 36 -2.66 -13.96 -9.11
N GLU A 37 -1.66 -13.31 -9.72
CA GLU A 37 -0.35 -13.88 -10.04
C GLU A 37 0.69 -13.54 -8.98
N TYR A 38 0.67 -12.30 -8.47
CA TYR A 38 1.58 -11.81 -7.44
C TYR A 38 0.84 -11.18 -6.28
N ILE A 39 1.30 -11.46 -5.08
CA ILE A 39 0.83 -10.84 -3.85
C ILE A 39 2.01 -10.13 -3.21
N CYS A 40 2.00 -8.82 -3.13
CA CYS A 40 3.02 -8.01 -2.51
C CYS A 40 2.61 -7.64 -1.09
N ILE A 41 3.48 -7.86 -0.09
CA ILE A 41 3.17 -7.49 1.30
C ILE A 41 4.22 -6.49 1.77
N THR A 42 3.77 -5.27 2.09
CA THR A 42 4.68 -4.21 2.55
C THR A 42 5.24 -4.51 3.94
N HIS A 43 4.43 -5.00 4.86
CA HIS A 43 4.82 -5.43 6.21
C HIS A 43 3.70 -6.27 6.85
N ALA A 44 3.97 -6.85 8.03
CA ALA A 44 3.10 -7.87 8.62
C ALA A 44 2.09 -7.34 9.66
N HIS A 45 1.71 -6.06 9.64
CA HIS A 45 0.55 -5.63 10.41
C HIS A 45 -0.74 -6.25 9.86
N LYS A 46 -1.71 -6.50 10.74
CA LYS A 46 -2.92 -7.23 10.37
C LYS A 46 -3.68 -6.59 9.20
N ASP A 47 -3.75 -5.27 9.17
CA ASP A 47 -4.40 -4.49 8.12
C ASP A 47 -3.65 -4.47 6.77
N HIS A 48 -2.53 -5.24 6.66
CA HIS A 48 -1.75 -5.46 5.44
C HIS A 48 -1.69 -6.94 5.05
N ILE A 49 -1.53 -7.86 6.01
CA ILE A 49 -1.33 -9.30 5.75
C ILE A 49 -2.55 -10.15 6.11
N GLY A 50 -3.55 -9.57 6.77
CA GLY A 50 -4.57 -10.29 7.53
C GLY A 50 -5.31 -11.38 6.76
N ARG A 51 -5.56 -11.21 5.47
CA ARG A 51 -6.30 -12.16 4.64
C ARG A 51 -5.45 -12.85 3.56
N VAL A 52 -4.11 -12.82 3.68
CA VAL A 52 -3.19 -13.40 2.69
C VAL A 52 -3.46 -14.89 2.42
N ALA A 53 -3.83 -15.64 3.43
CA ALA A 53 -4.13 -17.09 3.30
C ALA A 53 -5.46 -17.36 2.57
N GLU A 54 -6.35 -16.38 2.48
CA GLU A 54 -7.63 -16.51 1.77
C GLU A 54 -7.48 -16.32 0.25
N VAL A 55 -6.35 -15.76 -0.20
CA VAL A 55 -6.05 -15.63 -1.64
C VAL A 55 -5.53 -16.98 -2.13
N PRO A 56 -6.27 -17.68 -3.02
CA PRO A 56 -6.01 -19.09 -3.29
C PRO A 56 -4.76 -19.35 -4.15
N ALA A 57 -4.29 -18.35 -4.88
CA ALA A 57 -3.17 -18.44 -5.82
C ALA A 57 -2.27 -17.20 -5.74
N GLY A 58 -1.20 -17.19 -6.52
CA GLY A 58 -0.23 -16.10 -6.61
C GLY A 58 1.02 -16.32 -5.78
N LEU A 59 2.14 -15.80 -6.28
CA LEU A 59 3.44 -15.82 -5.62
C LEU A 59 3.52 -14.65 -4.64
N VAL A 60 3.79 -14.92 -3.37
CA VAL A 60 3.87 -13.91 -2.31
C VAL A 60 5.28 -13.31 -2.29
N LEU A 61 5.38 -12.02 -2.54
CA LEU A 61 6.60 -11.22 -2.49
C LEU A 61 6.61 -10.38 -1.22
N ALA A 62 7.50 -10.71 -0.29
CA ALA A 62 7.62 -10.01 0.99
C ALA A 62 9.06 -10.11 1.52
N ALA A 63 9.39 -9.34 2.54
CA ALA A 63 10.64 -9.54 3.28
C ALA A 63 10.68 -10.93 3.93
N SER A 64 11.88 -11.45 4.19
CA SER A 64 12.06 -12.84 4.67
C SER A 64 11.30 -13.12 5.97
N ASP A 65 11.36 -12.21 6.92
CA ASP A 65 10.65 -12.28 8.20
C ASP A 65 9.11 -12.20 8.03
N VAL A 66 8.65 -11.38 7.10
CA VAL A 66 7.22 -11.27 6.72
C VAL A 66 6.74 -12.56 6.03
N CYS A 67 7.58 -13.19 5.19
CA CYS A 67 7.28 -14.50 4.60
C CYS A 67 7.09 -15.58 5.68
N GLU A 68 7.89 -15.59 6.75
CA GLU A 68 7.72 -16.53 7.85
C GLU A 68 6.40 -16.29 8.61
N ILE A 69 6.00 -15.04 8.78
CA ILE A 69 4.68 -14.71 9.35
C ILE A 69 3.55 -15.19 8.43
N ALA A 70 3.67 -14.96 7.12
CA ALA A 70 2.69 -15.44 6.13
C ALA A 70 2.56 -16.97 6.15
N ALA A 71 3.69 -17.70 6.28
CA ALA A 71 3.67 -19.16 6.47
C ALA A 71 2.90 -19.56 7.73
N GLY A 72 3.10 -18.84 8.83
CA GLY A 72 2.38 -19.03 10.09
C GLY A 72 0.87 -18.77 9.97
N LEU A 73 0.45 -17.93 9.03
CA LEU A 73 -0.96 -17.67 8.71
C LEU A 73 -1.57 -18.71 7.76
N GLY A 74 -0.77 -19.69 7.28
CA GLY A 74 -1.26 -20.79 6.45
C GLY A 74 -0.96 -20.66 4.96
N VAL A 75 -0.14 -19.69 4.54
CA VAL A 75 0.31 -19.63 3.14
C VAL A 75 1.32 -20.76 2.88
N PRO A 76 1.12 -21.61 1.84
CA PRO A 76 2.07 -22.65 1.46
C PRO A 76 3.47 -22.08 1.18
N ARG A 77 4.51 -22.75 1.70
CA ARG A 77 5.90 -22.26 1.59
C ARG A 77 6.38 -22.12 0.14
N GLU A 78 5.90 -22.97 -0.75
CA GLU A 78 6.21 -22.93 -2.19
C GLU A 78 5.67 -21.67 -2.89
N ARG A 79 4.71 -20.98 -2.28
CA ARG A 79 4.20 -19.68 -2.75
C ARG A 79 4.96 -18.50 -2.17
N LEU A 80 5.85 -18.69 -1.22
CA LEU A 80 6.58 -17.62 -0.56
C LEU A 80 7.90 -17.35 -1.27
N LYS A 81 8.10 -16.13 -1.73
CA LYS A 81 9.35 -15.67 -2.33
C LYS A 81 9.90 -14.49 -1.55
N PRO A 82 10.86 -14.72 -0.64
CA PRO A 82 11.52 -13.63 0.06
C PRO A 82 12.21 -12.69 -0.93
N VAL A 83 11.93 -11.38 -0.76
CA VAL A 83 12.52 -10.32 -1.56
C VAL A 83 13.13 -9.24 -0.68
N ARG A 84 13.96 -8.39 -1.29
CA ARG A 84 14.62 -7.25 -0.62
C ARG A 84 14.63 -6.05 -1.54
N SER A 85 14.77 -4.87 -0.96
CA SER A 85 14.96 -3.63 -1.70
C SER A 85 16.10 -3.74 -2.75
N GLY A 86 15.89 -3.17 -3.92
CA GLY A 86 16.77 -3.18 -5.07
C GLY A 86 16.56 -4.36 -6.03
N GLN A 87 15.64 -5.28 -5.72
CA GLN A 87 15.24 -6.36 -6.64
C GLN A 87 14.08 -5.91 -7.53
N GLU A 88 13.95 -6.64 -8.64
CA GLU A 88 12.81 -6.52 -9.56
C GLU A 88 12.29 -7.93 -9.91
N ILE A 89 10.98 -8.12 -9.86
CA ILE A 89 10.31 -9.38 -10.18
C ILE A 89 9.16 -9.03 -11.15
N ALA A 90 9.20 -9.59 -12.35
CA ALA A 90 8.29 -9.20 -13.42
C ALA A 90 8.35 -7.67 -13.62
N ASN A 91 7.22 -6.98 -13.54
CA ASN A 91 7.14 -5.53 -13.61
C ASN A 91 7.04 -4.85 -12.22
N ILE A 92 7.49 -5.53 -11.15
CA ILE A 92 7.41 -5.06 -9.77
C ILE A 92 8.82 -4.75 -9.26
N GLN A 93 9.13 -3.48 -9.04
CA GLN A 93 10.36 -3.03 -8.41
C GLN A 93 10.16 -2.95 -6.90
N ILE A 94 11.06 -3.60 -6.14
CA ILE A 94 11.05 -3.62 -4.69
C ILE A 94 11.93 -2.48 -4.17
N LEU A 95 11.34 -1.59 -3.39
CA LEU A 95 11.96 -0.41 -2.81
C LEU A 95 12.06 -0.53 -1.28
N PRO A 96 12.94 0.25 -0.63
CA PRO A 96 12.95 0.30 0.82
C PRO A 96 11.59 0.79 1.35
N GLY A 97 11.09 0.12 2.38
CA GLY A 97 9.91 0.56 3.10
C GLY A 97 10.28 1.39 4.34
N TYR A 98 9.34 2.19 4.78
CA TYR A 98 9.49 3.04 5.96
C TYR A 98 8.33 2.76 6.91
N SER A 99 8.64 2.44 8.16
CA SER A 99 7.63 2.17 9.17
C SER A 99 7.68 3.23 10.25
N ARG A 100 6.50 3.69 10.69
CA ARG A 100 6.38 4.62 11.79
C ARG A 100 6.89 4.06 13.12
N THR A 101 6.92 2.75 13.28
CA THR A 101 7.45 2.07 14.47
C THR A 101 8.94 2.26 14.63
N ASN A 102 9.65 2.65 13.58
CA ASN A 102 11.07 2.99 13.62
C ASN A 102 11.32 4.43 14.17
N ASP A 103 10.28 5.25 14.36
CA ASP A 103 10.39 6.54 15.00
C ASP A 103 10.51 6.36 16.52
N PRO A 104 11.65 6.72 17.15
CA PRO A 104 11.86 6.55 18.58
C PRO A 104 10.92 7.41 19.42
N VAL A 105 10.50 8.57 18.94
CA VAL A 105 9.56 9.45 19.63
C VAL A 105 8.16 8.81 19.64
N TYR A 106 7.72 8.30 18.51
CA TYR A 106 6.46 7.57 18.43
C TYR A 106 6.46 6.35 19.35
N SER A 107 7.53 5.54 19.30
CA SER A 107 7.67 4.34 20.13
C SER A 107 7.68 4.67 21.61
N PHE A 108 8.35 5.73 22.03
CA PHE A 108 8.35 6.20 23.42
C PHE A 108 6.92 6.55 23.89
N PHE A 109 6.20 7.37 23.15
CA PHE A 109 4.81 7.72 23.50
C PHE A 109 3.89 6.50 23.45
N TYR A 110 4.08 5.61 22.49
CA TYR A 110 3.29 4.38 22.40
C TYR A 110 3.48 3.50 23.64
N VAL A 111 4.73 3.29 24.08
CA VAL A 111 5.03 2.55 25.32
C VAL A 111 4.44 3.25 26.54
N LEU A 112 4.57 4.57 26.63
CA LEU A 112 4.08 5.35 27.77
C LEU A 112 2.56 5.20 27.94
N PHE A 113 1.79 5.24 26.86
CA PHE A 113 0.33 5.23 26.89
C PHE A 113 -0.28 3.83 26.78
N ARG A 114 0.35 2.91 26.06
CA ARG A 114 -0.15 1.56 25.82
C ARG A 114 0.49 0.49 26.69
N ARG A 115 1.56 0.83 27.42
CA ARG A 115 2.35 -0.07 28.28
C ARG A 115 2.86 -1.33 27.57
N ARG A 116 3.07 -1.25 26.27
CA ARG A 116 3.65 -2.30 25.43
C ARG A 116 4.46 -1.68 24.31
N MET A 117 5.43 -2.43 23.77
CA MET A 117 6.13 -2.01 22.55
C MET A 117 5.18 -2.02 21.37
N PRO A 118 5.30 -1.08 20.43
CA PRO A 118 4.61 -1.19 19.14
C PRO A 118 5.10 -2.45 18.42
N ASP A 119 4.19 -3.14 17.74
CA ASP A 119 4.55 -4.24 16.86
C ASP A 119 5.29 -3.66 15.65
N PRO A 120 6.53 -4.08 15.36
CA PRO A 120 7.27 -3.56 14.20
C PRO A 120 6.69 -4.01 12.86
N GLY A 121 5.84 -5.05 12.84
CA GLY A 121 5.30 -5.60 11.59
C GLY A 121 6.36 -6.23 10.67
N GLY A 122 7.55 -6.53 11.20
CA GLY A 122 8.67 -7.04 10.42
C GLY A 122 9.37 -5.98 9.55
N THR A 123 10.18 -6.44 8.60
CA THR A 123 10.90 -5.58 7.66
C THR A 123 9.94 -4.98 6.63
N SER A 124 9.88 -3.64 6.57
CA SER A 124 8.99 -2.93 5.65
C SER A 124 9.61 -2.80 4.26
N LEU A 125 8.77 -2.96 3.24
CA LEU A 125 9.08 -2.74 1.83
C LEU A 125 8.05 -1.78 1.21
N SER A 126 8.42 -1.14 0.11
CA SER A 126 7.52 -0.45 -0.80
C SER A 126 7.57 -1.11 -2.17
N PHE A 127 6.51 -1.02 -2.94
CA PHE A 127 6.42 -1.63 -4.26
C PHE A 127 6.08 -0.58 -5.31
N LEU A 128 6.91 -0.54 -6.36
CA LEU A 128 6.64 0.26 -7.56
C LEU A 128 6.33 -0.70 -8.70
N VAL A 129 5.09 -0.66 -9.18
CA VAL A 129 4.62 -1.46 -10.30
C VAL A 129 4.75 -0.65 -11.57
N HIS A 130 5.46 -1.21 -12.56
CA HIS A 130 5.66 -0.62 -13.88
C HIS A 130 4.67 -1.24 -14.86
N ASP A 131 3.67 -0.49 -15.28
CA ASP A 131 2.69 -0.86 -16.29
C ASP A 131 2.45 0.33 -17.22
N GLU A 132 1.31 0.42 -17.91
CA GLU A 132 0.91 1.61 -18.68
C GLU A 132 0.88 2.89 -17.83
N SER A 133 0.70 2.74 -16.53
CA SER A 133 0.95 3.74 -15.49
C SER A 133 1.79 3.14 -14.39
N THR A 134 2.72 3.91 -13.85
CA THR A 134 3.51 3.49 -12.69
C THR A 134 2.72 3.72 -11.41
N LEU A 135 2.62 2.67 -10.56
CA LEU A 135 1.95 2.76 -9.27
C LEU A 135 2.93 2.50 -8.13
N LEU A 136 3.00 3.42 -7.18
CA LEU A 136 3.79 3.29 -5.96
C LEU A 136 2.90 3.05 -4.75
N HIS A 137 3.12 1.92 -4.09
CA HIS A 137 2.51 1.60 -2.80
C HIS A 137 3.57 1.66 -1.70
N ILE A 138 3.41 2.59 -0.75
CA ILE A 138 4.39 2.88 0.31
C ILE A 138 4.02 2.27 1.67
N GLY A 139 2.99 1.44 1.73
CA GLY A 139 2.47 0.90 2.98
C GLY A 139 2.01 2.02 3.92
N ASP A 140 2.47 1.97 5.17
CA ASP A 140 2.15 2.91 6.26
C ASP A 140 3.09 4.14 6.35
N ALA A 141 3.96 4.32 5.36
CA ALA A 141 4.97 5.36 5.41
C ALA A 141 4.35 6.77 5.42
N HIS A 142 4.86 7.64 6.28
CA HIS A 142 4.58 9.07 6.29
C HIS A 142 5.81 9.91 5.90
N GLU A 143 6.95 9.24 5.75
CA GLU A 143 8.19 9.72 5.17
C GLU A 143 8.71 8.61 4.27
N ALA A 144 9.08 8.94 3.04
CA ALA A 144 9.61 7.97 2.09
C ALA A 144 10.54 8.71 1.11
N PRO A 145 11.83 8.88 1.45
CA PRO A 145 12.80 9.55 0.59
C PRO A 145 13.20 8.65 -0.59
N LEU A 146 12.23 8.32 -1.43
CA LEU A 146 12.42 7.48 -2.61
C LEU A 146 12.63 8.37 -3.85
N PRO A 147 13.67 8.14 -4.65
CA PRO A 147 13.97 8.93 -5.85
C PRO A 147 13.12 8.47 -7.05
N VAL A 148 11.81 8.34 -6.86
CA VAL A 148 10.86 7.89 -7.88
C VAL A 148 9.72 8.90 -8.05
N LYS A 149 9.17 8.96 -9.26
CA LYS A 149 8.00 9.79 -9.60
C LYS A 149 6.94 8.86 -10.19
N PRO A 150 6.03 8.34 -9.37
CA PRO A 150 4.96 7.49 -9.84
C PRO A 150 3.86 8.31 -10.53
N ASP A 151 3.10 7.68 -11.41
CA ASP A 151 1.86 8.24 -11.93
C ASP A 151 0.75 8.15 -10.89
N ILE A 152 0.70 7.05 -10.13
CA ILE A 152 -0.29 6.78 -9.10
C ILE A 152 0.43 6.56 -7.76
N LEU A 153 0.10 7.35 -6.76
CA LEU A 153 0.57 7.17 -5.38
C LEU A 153 -0.54 6.60 -4.51
N CYS A 154 -0.32 5.40 -3.93
CA CYS A 154 -1.16 4.88 -2.86
C CYS A 154 -0.78 5.60 -1.55
N LEU A 155 -1.64 6.49 -1.07
CA LEU A 155 -1.39 7.35 0.10
C LEU A 155 -2.14 6.82 1.32
N PRO A 156 -1.46 6.50 2.47
CA PRO A 156 -2.12 6.00 3.68
C PRO A 156 -2.91 7.10 4.41
N TRP A 157 -4.04 7.50 3.83
CA TRP A 157 -4.88 8.60 4.30
C TRP A 157 -5.75 8.18 5.47
N ARG A 158 -5.28 8.45 6.69
CA ARG A 158 -5.99 8.11 7.93
C ARG A 158 -5.74 9.13 9.03
N LYS A 159 -6.53 9.08 10.09
CA LYS A 159 -6.25 9.76 11.36
C LYS A 159 -5.36 8.89 12.22
N THR A 160 -4.63 9.51 13.13
CA THR A 160 -3.88 8.79 14.16
C THR A 160 -4.40 9.20 15.54
N PRO A 161 -4.29 8.31 16.56
CA PRO A 161 -4.74 8.62 17.91
C PRO A 161 -4.04 9.85 18.52
N PHE A 162 -2.81 10.15 18.05
CA PHE A 162 -2.01 11.27 18.54
C PHE A 162 -1.75 12.25 17.40
N GLN A 163 -2.08 13.53 17.60
CA GLN A 163 -1.86 14.62 16.65
C GLN A 163 -2.36 14.31 15.21
N PRO A 164 -3.64 13.95 15.03
CA PRO A 164 -4.13 13.52 13.71
C PRO A 164 -3.92 14.57 12.62
N LYS A 165 -4.10 15.85 12.93
CA LYS A 165 -3.87 16.96 11.96
C LYS A 165 -2.42 17.01 11.50
N ARG A 166 -1.46 16.92 12.42
CA ARG A 166 -0.02 16.92 12.08
C ARG A 166 0.34 15.73 11.21
N TYR A 167 -0.20 14.56 11.51
CA TYR A 167 0.03 13.37 10.70
C TYR A 167 -0.51 13.54 9.28
N GLN A 168 -1.72 14.06 9.13
CA GLN A 168 -2.31 14.35 7.82
C GLN A 168 -1.51 15.41 7.04
N GLU A 169 -0.96 16.45 7.72
CA GLU A 169 -0.06 17.41 7.06
C GLU A 169 1.22 16.76 6.54
N LEU A 170 1.81 15.81 7.28
CA LEU A 170 2.97 15.04 6.81
C LEU A 170 2.63 14.24 5.55
N LEU A 171 1.45 13.61 5.50
CA LEU A 171 0.99 12.85 4.32
C LEU A 171 0.76 13.77 3.11
N ILE A 172 0.20 14.96 3.31
CA ILE A 172 0.07 15.96 2.24
C ILE A 172 1.45 16.37 1.73
N HIS A 173 2.39 16.65 2.64
CA HIS A 173 3.75 17.02 2.26
C HIS A 173 4.43 15.90 1.45
N LEU A 174 4.28 14.66 1.90
CA LEU A 174 4.78 13.47 1.20
C LEU A 174 4.19 13.35 -0.21
N ALA A 175 2.87 13.50 -0.35
CA ALA A 175 2.21 13.43 -1.66
C ALA A 175 2.71 14.54 -2.61
N VAL A 176 2.93 15.75 -2.08
CA VAL A 176 3.50 16.89 -2.84
C VAL A 176 4.95 16.59 -3.28
N GLN A 177 5.76 15.94 -2.43
CA GLN A 177 7.13 15.56 -2.78
C GLN A 177 7.18 14.54 -3.95
N PHE A 178 6.29 13.55 -3.96
CA PHE A 178 6.20 12.60 -5.08
C PHE A 178 5.70 13.26 -6.35
N GLY A 179 4.77 14.24 -6.23
CA GLY A 179 4.21 14.96 -7.36
C GLY A 179 3.43 14.08 -8.33
N ALA A 180 2.88 12.97 -7.85
CA ALA A 180 2.06 12.05 -8.63
C ALA A 180 0.81 12.78 -9.15
N PRO A 181 0.46 12.65 -10.44
CA PRO A 181 -0.77 13.23 -10.98
C PRO A 181 -2.04 12.58 -10.41
N TYR A 182 -1.95 11.35 -9.92
CA TYR A 182 -3.07 10.61 -9.33
C TYR A 182 -2.71 10.13 -7.92
N VAL A 183 -3.66 10.24 -7.00
CA VAL A 183 -3.52 9.73 -5.62
C VAL A 183 -4.67 8.79 -5.32
N LEU A 184 -4.35 7.55 -4.96
CA LEU A 184 -5.29 6.54 -4.47
C LEU A 184 -5.20 6.51 -2.94
N PRO A 185 -6.20 7.05 -2.21
CA PRO A 185 -6.21 6.99 -0.76
C PRO A 185 -6.43 5.55 -0.28
N ILE A 186 -5.56 5.07 0.60
CA ILE A 186 -5.70 3.79 1.30
C ILE A 186 -5.81 4.04 2.81
N HIS A 187 -6.17 3.05 3.61
CA HIS A 187 -6.38 3.13 5.07
C HIS A 187 -7.51 4.07 5.54
N HIS A 188 -8.21 4.73 4.65
CA HIS A 188 -9.22 5.72 5.01
C HIS A 188 -10.48 5.09 5.65
N ASP A 189 -10.66 3.78 5.54
CA ASP A 189 -11.79 3.01 6.08
C ASP A 189 -11.42 2.15 7.30
N LEU A 190 -10.20 2.29 7.85
CA LEU A 190 -9.79 1.55 9.03
C LEU A 190 -10.56 1.99 10.27
N PRO A 191 -11.18 1.06 11.02
CA PRO A 191 -11.95 1.38 12.23
C PRO A 191 -11.15 2.22 13.24
N HIS A 192 -11.78 3.28 13.77
CA HIS A 192 -11.24 4.22 14.74
C HIS A 192 -10.14 5.17 14.20
N THR A 193 -9.81 5.09 12.93
CA THR A 193 -8.83 5.99 12.29
C THR A 193 -9.33 6.54 10.95
N GLU A 194 -10.63 6.39 10.69
CA GLU A 194 -11.27 6.77 9.43
C GLU A 194 -10.98 8.24 9.08
N ALA A 195 -10.68 8.47 7.82
CA ALA A 195 -10.51 9.79 7.24
C ALA A 195 -11.28 9.89 5.92
N ASP A 196 -11.88 11.03 5.66
CA ASP A 196 -12.60 11.22 4.41
C ASP A 196 -11.60 11.50 3.27
N PRO A 197 -11.56 10.69 2.19
CA PRO A 197 -10.76 11.00 1.01
C PRO A 197 -11.10 12.35 0.38
N ALA A 198 -12.33 12.83 0.54
CA ALA A 198 -12.76 14.14 0.06
C ALA A 198 -11.95 15.29 0.68
N ASP A 199 -11.38 15.12 1.87
CA ASP A 199 -10.49 16.09 2.50
C ASP A 199 -9.19 16.34 1.72
N LEU A 200 -8.84 15.47 0.76
CA LEU A 200 -7.67 15.64 -0.12
C LEU A 200 -7.95 16.60 -1.28
N HIS A 201 -9.21 16.73 -1.70
CA HIS A 201 -9.60 17.64 -2.77
C HIS A 201 -9.27 19.10 -2.40
N GLY A 202 -8.63 19.80 -3.31
CA GLY A 202 -8.18 21.19 -3.10
C GLY A 202 -6.91 21.32 -2.24
N ARG A 203 -6.44 20.27 -1.57
CA ARG A 203 -5.17 20.26 -0.83
C ARG A 203 -4.02 19.72 -1.69
N LEU A 204 -4.32 18.84 -2.62
CA LEU A 204 -3.38 18.32 -3.61
C LEU A 204 -3.77 18.81 -5.01
N LYS A 205 -2.78 18.97 -5.88
CA LYS A 205 -3.00 19.24 -7.31
C LYS A 205 -3.32 17.95 -8.09
N ALA A 206 -3.14 16.81 -7.44
CA ALA A 206 -3.42 15.50 -8.01
C ALA A 206 -4.92 15.25 -8.13
N GLU A 207 -5.32 14.41 -9.08
CA GLU A 207 -6.66 13.84 -9.13
C GLU A 207 -6.77 12.73 -8.08
N ILE A 208 -7.81 12.77 -7.25
CA ILE A 208 -8.04 11.80 -6.19
C ILE A 208 -8.87 10.66 -6.75
N LEU A 209 -8.30 9.47 -6.73
CA LEU A 209 -8.94 8.22 -7.14
C LEU A 209 -9.76 7.68 -5.97
N ASP A 210 -10.91 8.29 -5.73
CA ASP A 210 -11.78 7.90 -4.63
C ASP A 210 -12.75 6.78 -5.05
N GLY A 211 -13.39 6.18 -4.06
CA GLY A 211 -14.33 5.10 -4.27
C GLY A 211 -13.68 3.73 -4.45
N ARG A 212 -14.52 2.72 -4.65
CA ARG A 212 -14.11 1.29 -4.75
C ARG A 212 -14.29 0.70 -6.14
N GLY A 213 -14.49 1.56 -7.14
CA GLY A 213 -14.60 1.19 -8.53
C GLY A 213 -13.24 0.97 -9.20
N TRP A 214 -13.27 0.49 -10.44
CA TRP A 214 -12.07 0.42 -11.25
C TRP A 214 -11.70 1.80 -11.80
N HIS A 215 -10.45 2.20 -11.61
CA HIS A 215 -9.81 3.29 -12.32
C HIS A 215 -8.99 2.68 -13.47
N ILE A 216 -9.30 3.06 -14.70
CA ILE A 216 -8.69 2.48 -15.90
C ILE A 216 -7.76 3.50 -16.51
N PHE A 217 -6.51 3.07 -16.77
CA PHE A 217 -5.49 3.91 -17.36
C PHE A 217 -5.08 3.36 -18.71
N GLU A 218 -4.93 4.25 -19.67
CA GLU A 218 -4.42 3.99 -21.00
C GLU A 218 -3.34 5.03 -21.32
N GLN A 219 -2.13 4.57 -21.68
CA GLN A 219 -0.98 5.44 -21.95
C GLN A 219 -0.71 6.48 -20.85
N GLY A 220 -0.81 6.08 -19.59
CA GLY A 220 -0.57 6.96 -18.44
C GLY A 220 -1.71 7.92 -18.08
N HIS A 221 -2.83 7.87 -18.76
CA HIS A 221 -3.98 8.74 -18.54
C HIS A 221 -5.20 7.98 -18.05
N LEU A 222 -5.91 8.56 -17.06
CA LEU A 222 -7.16 8.02 -16.57
C LEU A 222 -8.23 8.08 -17.68
N VAL A 223 -8.75 6.90 -18.04
CA VAL A 223 -9.90 6.80 -18.95
C VAL A 223 -11.17 6.90 -18.10
N ARG A 224 -11.91 7.99 -18.25
CA ARG A 224 -13.24 8.11 -17.65
C ARG A 224 -14.19 7.23 -18.44
N GLY A 225 -14.68 6.15 -17.82
CA GLY A 225 -15.77 5.36 -18.39
C GLY A 225 -17.01 6.23 -18.61
N GLU A 226 -17.66 5.99 -19.75
CA GLU A 226 -18.99 6.56 -20.03
C GLU A 226 -20.04 6.05 -19.04
#